data_af8c33dc1f5d2c21ed3882a1608697b2
#
_entry.id   af8c33dc1f5d2c21ed3882a1608697b2
#
_cell.length_a   1.000
_cell.length_b   1.000
_cell.length_c   1.000
_cell.angle_alpha   90.00
_cell.angle_beta   90.00
_cell.angle_gamma   90.00
#
_symmetry.space_group_name_H-M   'P 1'
#
loop_
_entity.id
_entity.type
_entity.pdbx_description
1 polymer ?
#
loop_
_entity_poly.entity_id
_entity_poly.type
_entity_poly.pdbx_seq_one_letter_code
_entity_poly.pdbx_strand_id
1 'polypeptide(L)'
;ADLTKKVTWQNLNVPYNMGGQWSLDINEGGSLTIMPGVTVLMTEDFLLRVGLYTEGKLVAVGTEEEPITFTSAMNDKYPGDWQGICFDEYVGAGSILDHCKVLYGGRGDGANVDFYYTKGKVSLTNSEIAYSANWGIRVRDDDGIMPTLSNNNYHDNGSNYIHGVEHPD
;
A
#
# COMPACT_ATOMS: atom_id res chain seq x y z
N ALA A 1 9.40 -2.09 -12.75
CA ALA A 1 10.37 -0.95 -12.84
C ALA A 1 10.95 -0.68 -11.45
N ASP A 2 12.26 -0.39 -11.36
CA ASP A 2 12.92 -0.12 -10.08
C ASP A 2 13.07 1.38 -9.84
N LEU A 3 12.70 1.82 -8.64
CA LEU A 3 12.93 3.15 -8.14
C LEU A 3 14.09 3.09 -7.13
N THR A 4 15.26 3.56 -7.56
CA THR A 4 16.52 3.50 -6.80
C THR A 4 17.00 4.89 -6.35
N LYS A 5 16.15 5.91 -6.51
CA LYS A 5 16.44 7.31 -6.16
C LYS A 5 15.33 7.86 -5.26
N LYS A 6 15.60 9.01 -4.66
CA LYS A 6 14.57 9.77 -3.94
C LYS A 6 13.70 10.53 -4.92
N VAL A 7 12.40 10.24 -4.91
CA VAL A 7 11.39 10.85 -5.80
C VAL A 7 10.23 11.38 -4.96
N THR A 8 9.68 12.51 -5.37
CA THR A 8 8.47 13.08 -4.77
C THR A 8 7.40 13.25 -5.84
N TRP A 9 6.22 12.69 -5.59
CA TRP A 9 5.03 12.91 -6.41
C TRP A 9 4.22 14.06 -5.83
N GLN A 10 4.16 15.15 -6.59
CA GLN A 10 3.42 16.36 -6.24
C GLN A 10 1.95 16.22 -6.65
N ASN A 11 1.05 16.87 -5.94
CA ASN A 11 -0.34 17.00 -6.38
C ASN A 11 -0.40 17.99 -7.56
N LEU A 12 -0.57 17.45 -8.75
CA LEU A 12 -0.68 18.21 -10.00
C LEU A 12 -2.13 18.40 -10.46
N ASN A 13 -3.11 18.03 -9.60
CA ASN A 13 -4.54 17.96 -9.92
C ASN A 13 -4.87 17.02 -11.10
N VAL A 14 -3.97 16.10 -11.41
CA VAL A 14 -4.17 14.99 -12.33
C VAL A 14 -3.60 13.73 -11.70
N PRO A 15 -4.22 12.55 -11.91
CA PRO A 15 -3.73 11.33 -11.30
C PRO A 15 -2.43 10.83 -11.93
N TYR A 16 -1.61 10.17 -11.14
CA TYR A 16 -0.52 9.33 -11.65
C TYR A 16 -1.08 8.01 -12.13
N ASN A 17 -0.88 7.68 -13.40
CA ASN A 17 -1.36 6.45 -14.00
C ASN A 17 -0.20 5.47 -14.18
N MET A 18 -0.31 4.30 -13.53
CA MET A 18 0.72 3.26 -13.56
C MET A 18 0.59 2.29 -14.75
N GLY A 19 -0.07 2.72 -15.82
CA GLY A 19 -0.28 1.93 -17.03
C GLY A 19 1.02 1.47 -17.70
N GLY A 20 0.98 0.24 -18.24
CA GLY A 20 2.11 -0.34 -18.99
C GLY A 20 3.25 -0.89 -18.14
N GLN A 21 3.09 -0.95 -16.83
CA GLN A 21 4.05 -1.56 -15.90
C GLN A 21 3.34 -2.67 -15.10
N TRP A 22 4.08 -3.73 -14.73
CA TRP A 22 3.60 -4.79 -13.84
C TRP A 22 3.84 -4.47 -12.37
N SER A 23 4.91 -3.72 -12.08
CA SER A 23 5.25 -3.29 -10.73
C SER A 23 6.04 -1.99 -10.74
N LEU A 24 6.01 -1.32 -9.59
CA LEU A 24 7.02 -0.36 -9.16
C LEU A 24 7.67 -0.91 -7.90
N ASP A 25 8.96 -1.23 -7.99
CA ASP A 25 9.74 -1.79 -6.90
C ASP A 25 10.67 -0.69 -6.36
N ILE A 26 10.50 -0.32 -5.09
CA ILE A 26 11.33 0.69 -4.42
C ILE A 26 12.43 -0.03 -3.67
N ASN A 27 13.66 0.07 -4.17
CA ASN A 27 14.84 -0.66 -3.71
C ASN A 27 16.09 0.23 -3.72
N GLU A 28 17.24 -0.33 -3.36
CA GLU A 28 18.58 0.28 -3.45
C GLU A 28 18.70 1.67 -2.80
N GLY A 29 18.04 1.85 -1.65
CA GLY A 29 17.99 3.13 -0.95
C GLY A 29 17.05 4.16 -1.60
N GLY A 30 16.29 3.74 -2.60
CA GLY A 30 15.23 4.54 -3.21
C GLY A 30 14.14 4.91 -2.22
N SER A 31 13.53 6.06 -2.41
CA SER A 31 12.34 6.44 -1.64
C SER A 31 11.34 7.19 -2.49
N LEU A 32 10.07 6.86 -2.29
CA LEU A 32 8.95 7.57 -2.87
C LEU A 32 8.22 8.35 -1.77
N THR A 33 8.15 9.66 -1.93
CA THR A 33 7.29 10.52 -1.11
C THR A 33 6.10 10.96 -1.95
N ILE A 34 4.89 10.75 -1.44
CA ILE A 34 3.64 11.14 -2.11
C ILE A 34 2.98 12.23 -1.28
N MET A 35 2.68 13.35 -1.92
CA MET A 35 2.11 14.53 -1.27
C MET A 35 0.59 14.41 -1.10
N PRO A 36 -0.02 15.15 -0.16
CA PRO A 36 -1.47 15.14 0.05
C PRO A 36 -2.27 15.39 -1.23
N GLY A 37 -3.44 14.75 -1.33
CA GLY A 37 -4.38 14.88 -2.44
C GLY A 37 -3.98 14.14 -3.73
N VAL A 38 -2.83 13.48 -3.77
CA VAL A 38 -2.41 12.70 -4.93
C VAL A 38 -3.30 11.47 -5.09
N THR A 39 -3.75 11.25 -6.34
CA THR A 39 -4.40 9.99 -6.74
C THR A 39 -3.47 9.18 -7.63
N VAL A 40 -3.34 7.90 -7.32
CA VAL A 40 -2.55 6.92 -8.10
C VAL A 40 -3.51 5.88 -8.66
N LEU A 41 -3.55 5.78 -9.98
CA LEU A 41 -4.38 4.83 -10.72
C LEU A 41 -3.55 3.59 -11.07
N MET A 42 -3.94 2.47 -10.50
CA MET A 42 -3.29 1.17 -10.69
C MET A 42 -3.98 0.38 -11.79
N THR A 43 -3.22 -0.10 -12.75
CA THR A 43 -3.72 -0.96 -13.81
C THR A 43 -3.77 -2.42 -13.37
N GLU A 44 -4.40 -3.26 -14.17
CA GLU A 44 -4.50 -4.69 -13.93
C GLU A 44 -3.12 -5.30 -13.66
N ASP A 45 -3.06 -6.17 -12.67
CA ASP A 45 -1.86 -6.88 -12.18
C ASP A 45 -0.76 -5.98 -11.58
N PHE A 46 -0.97 -4.68 -11.43
CA PHE A 46 0.07 -3.81 -10.88
C PHE A 46 0.31 -4.06 -9.37
N LEU A 47 1.57 -4.15 -8.99
CA LEU A 47 2.02 -4.26 -7.61
C LEU A 47 2.96 -3.11 -7.26
N LEU A 48 2.64 -2.35 -6.21
CA LEU A 48 3.59 -1.42 -5.60
C LEU A 48 4.34 -2.15 -4.49
N ARG A 49 5.65 -2.34 -4.66
CA ARG A 49 6.47 -3.10 -3.73
C ARG A 49 7.59 -2.26 -3.13
N VAL A 50 7.82 -2.40 -1.82
CA VAL A 50 8.79 -1.60 -1.08
C VAL A 50 9.73 -2.51 -0.32
N GLY A 51 11.02 -2.50 -0.67
CA GLY A 51 12.05 -3.25 0.04
C GLY A 51 12.09 -4.74 -0.25
N LEU A 52 11.99 -5.15 -1.53
CA LEU A 52 12.01 -6.58 -1.90
C LEU A 52 13.39 -7.23 -1.70
N TYR A 53 14.44 -6.62 -2.21
CA TYR A 53 15.80 -7.18 -2.17
C TYR A 53 16.78 -6.35 -1.36
N THR A 54 16.54 -5.07 -1.27
CA THR A 54 17.37 -4.09 -0.59
C THR A 54 16.49 -2.98 -0.03
N GLU A 55 17.04 -2.11 0.81
CA GLU A 55 16.26 -1.08 1.46
C GLU A 55 15.51 -0.19 0.45
N GLY A 56 14.22 -0.04 0.68
CA GLY A 56 13.33 0.88 -0.02
C GLY A 56 12.35 1.54 0.94
N LYS A 57 11.89 2.75 0.63
CA LYS A 57 11.02 3.52 1.53
C LYS A 57 9.84 4.15 0.80
N LEU A 58 8.65 4.03 1.39
CA LEU A 58 7.44 4.73 0.94
C LEU A 58 6.93 5.66 2.04
N VAL A 59 6.73 6.92 1.71
CA VAL A 59 6.14 7.93 2.59
C VAL A 59 4.93 8.54 1.89
N ALA A 60 3.75 8.13 2.29
CA ALA A 60 2.48 8.64 1.79
C ALA A 60 1.70 9.19 2.98
N VAL A 61 1.75 10.50 3.15
CA VAL A 61 1.10 11.22 4.25
C VAL A 61 0.14 12.25 3.66
N GLY A 62 -1.15 11.90 3.68
CA GLY A 62 -2.24 12.79 3.31
C GLY A 62 -2.75 13.61 4.50
N THR A 63 -3.93 14.18 4.33
CA THR A 63 -4.72 14.81 5.39
C THR A 63 -6.17 14.34 5.30
N GLU A 64 -6.99 14.67 6.29
CA GLU A 64 -8.42 14.35 6.24
C GLU A 64 -9.11 15.02 5.04
N GLU A 65 -8.72 16.25 4.71
CA GLU A 65 -9.25 17.02 3.59
C GLU A 65 -8.64 16.63 2.25
N GLU A 66 -7.37 16.20 2.25
CA GLU A 66 -6.62 15.82 1.05
C GLU A 66 -5.99 14.44 1.22
N PRO A 67 -6.78 13.35 1.30
CA PRO A 67 -6.26 12.00 1.41
C PRO A 67 -5.49 11.60 0.14
N ILE A 68 -4.49 10.76 0.29
CA ILE A 68 -3.81 10.13 -0.84
C ILE A 68 -4.61 8.89 -1.25
N THR A 69 -4.93 8.75 -2.53
CA THR A 69 -5.78 7.65 -3.01
C THR A 69 -5.02 6.72 -3.95
N PHE A 70 -4.93 5.44 -3.58
CA PHE A 70 -4.47 4.34 -4.43
C PHE A 70 -5.70 3.54 -4.85
N THR A 71 -5.99 3.49 -6.14
CA THR A 71 -7.23 2.88 -6.64
C THR A 71 -7.06 2.31 -8.04
N SER A 72 -8.05 1.53 -8.48
CA SER A 72 -8.12 1.00 -9.83
C SER A 72 -8.18 2.10 -10.90
N ALA A 73 -7.47 1.89 -12.01
CA ALA A 73 -7.55 2.72 -13.22
C ALA A 73 -8.76 2.41 -14.09
N MET A 74 -9.51 1.35 -13.78
CA MET A 74 -10.69 0.95 -14.56
C MET A 74 -11.86 1.90 -14.34
N ASN A 75 -12.68 2.13 -15.38
CA ASN A 75 -13.91 2.91 -15.24
C ASN A 75 -14.91 2.23 -14.32
N ASP A 76 -15.16 0.93 -14.57
CA ASP A 76 -15.93 0.06 -13.70
C ASP A 76 -14.93 -0.66 -12.79
N LYS A 77 -14.91 -0.31 -11.51
CA LYS A 77 -13.95 -0.81 -10.54
C LYS A 77 -14.47 -2.04 -9.84
N TYR A 78 -13.64 -3.08 -9.76
CA TYR A 78 -13.95 -4.33 -9.06
C TYR A 78 -12.85 -4.70 -8.06
N PRO A 79 -13.19 -5.37 -6.95
CA PRO A 79 -12.22 -5.96 -6.06
C PRO A 79 -11.23 -6.86 -6.84
N GLY A 80 -9.94 -6.66 -6.65
CA GLY A 80 -8.90 -7.41 -7.35
C GLY A 80 -8.47 -6.83 -8.69
N ASP A 81 -8.83 -5.59 -9.02
CA ASP A 81 -8.36 -4.94 -10.24
C ASP A 81 -6.84 -4.79 -10.28
N TRP A 82 -6.17 -4.75 -9.13
CA TRP A 82 -4.72 -4.69 -9.00
C TRP A 82 -4.23 -5.53 -7.81
N GLN A 83 -2.92 -5.74 -7.69
CA GLN A 83 -2.41 -6.66 -6.66
C GLN A 83 -2.41 -6.06 -5.26
N GLY A 84 -2.04 -4.78 -5.11
CA GLY A 84 -1.96 -4.12 -3.81
C GLY A 84 -0.65 -3.38 -3.57
N ILE A 85 -0.41 -2.99 -2.32
CA ILE A 85 0.84 -2.42 -1.83
C ILE A 85 1.50 -3.47 -0.94
N CYS A 86 2.74 -3.89 -1.26
CA CYS A 86 3.50 -4.83 -0.45
C CYS A 86 4.72 -4.13 0.17
N PHE A 87 4.77 -4.11 1.49
CA PHE A 87 5.97 -3.79 2.24
C PHE A 87 6.71 -5.09 2.53
N ASP A 88 7.93 -5.22 2.02
CA ASP A 88 8.71 -6.45 2.05
C ASP A 88 9.83 -6.39 3.12
N GLU A 89 10.59 -7.44 3.30
CA GLU A 89 11.56 -7.65 4.39
C GLU A 89 12.57 -6.51 4.57
N TYR A 90 13.00 -5.91 3.46
CA TYR A 90 13.98 -4.82 3.48
C TYR A 90 13.35 -3.42 3.45
N VAL A 91 12.07 -3.32 3.85
CA VAL A 91 11.44 -2.00 3.96
C VAL A 91 12.23 -1.09 4.92
N GLY A 92 12.45 0.15 4.50
CA GLY A 92 13.15 1.17 5.28
C GLY A 92 12.29 1.69 6.44
N ALA A 93 12.91 1.88 7.59
CA ALA A 93 12.25 2.42 8.78
C ALA A 93 11.60 3.79 8.51
N GLY A 94 10.37 3.96 9.04
CA GLY A 94 9.55 5.15 8.83
C GLY A 94 8.86 5.17 7.46
N SER A 95 8.70 4.01 6.81
CA SER A 95 7.70 3.85 5.77
C SER A 95 6.31 4.00 6.38
N ILE A 96 5.43 4.75 5.71
CA ILE A 96 4.14 5.13 6.30
C ILE A 96 3.08 5.34 5.22
N LEU A 97 1.87 4.87 5.51
CA LEU A 97 0.62 5.28 4.90
C LEU A 97 -0.23 5.96 5.99
N ASP A 98 -0.49 7.24 5.85
CA ASP A 98 -1.30 8.02 6.78
C ASP A 98 -2.32 8.88 6.02
N HIS A 99 -3.58 8.87 6.45
CA HIS A 99 -4.69 9.48 5.70
C HIS A 99 -4.68 9.07 4.23
N CYS A 100 -4.61 7.76 4.01
CA CYS A 100 -4.65 7.15 2.67
C CYS A 100 -5.97 6.40 2.45
N LYS A 101 -6.32 6.24 1.17
CA LYS A 101 -7.36 5.31 0.71
C LYS A 101 -6.69 4.27 -0.18
N VAL A 102 -6.81 2.99 0.17
CA VAL A 102 -6.28 1.87 -0.63
C VAL A 102 -7.45 0.97 -1.02
N LEU A 103 -7.82 1.02 -2.29
CA LEU A 103 -9.11 0.53 -2.77
C LEU A 103 -8.96 -0.39 -3.99
N TYR A 104 -9.77 -1.45 -4.06
CA TYR A 104 -9.92 -2.37 -5.20
C TYR A 104 -8.70 -3.23 -5.54
N GLY A 105 -7.81 -3.44 -4.58
CA GLY A 105 -6.66 -4.34 -4.72
C GLY A 105 -6.97 -5.78 -4.29
N GLY A 106 -5.92 -6.50 -3.89
CA GLY A 106 -6.02 -7.86 -3.37
C GLY A 106 -6.20 -8.94 -4.44
N ARG A 107 -5.68 -8.72 -5.65
CA ARG A 107 -5.71 -9.71 -6.73
C ARG A 107 -4.95 -10.98 -6.37
N GLY A 108 -5.45 -12.14 -6.82
CA GLY A 108 -4.86 -13.45 -6.49
C GLY A 108 -4.97 -13.72 -4.99
N ASP A 109 -3.89 -14.11 -4.35
CA ASP A 109 -3.80 -14.29 -2.89
C ASP A 109 -3.30 -13.03 -2.17
N GLY A 110 -3.53 -11.85 -2.77
CA GLY A 110 -3.02 -10.57 -2.28
C GLY A 110 -3.90 -9.90 -1.23
N ALA A 111 -3.46 -8.73 -0.81
CA ALA A 111 -4.19 -7.81 0.06
C ALA A 111 -4.13 -6.40 -0.52
N ASN A 112 -5.03 -5.50 -0.09
CA ASN A 112 -4.85 -4.08 -0.39
C ASN A 112 -3.51 -3.58 0.15
N VAL A 113 -3.15 -3.96 1.40
CA VAL A 113 -1.84 -3.70 1.98
C VAL A 113 -1.28 -4.99 2.60
N ASP A 114 -0.11 -5.42 2.16
CA ASP A 114 0.58 -6.61 2.62
C ASP A 114 1.87 -6.24 3.34
N PHE A 115 2.06 -6.76 4.55
CA PHE A 115 3.26 -6.58 5.37
C PHE A 115 3.98 -7.93 5.44
N TYR A 116 5.13 -8.03 4.79
CA TYR A 116 5.92 -9.26 4.70
C TYR A 116 7.25 -9.10 5.44
N TYR A 117 7.34 -9.67 6.64
CA TYR A 117 8.51 -9.61 7.53
C TYR A 117 9.05 -8.19 7.76
N THR A 118 8.14 -7.23 7.96
CA THR A 118 8.48 -5.80 8.06
C THR A 118 9.16 -5.39 9.36
N LYS A 119 9.08 -6.24 10.38
CA LYS A 119 9.71 -6.03 11.70
C LYS A 119 9.34 -4.69 12.33
N GLY A 120 8.06 -4.31 12.22
CA GLY A 120 7.53 -3.07 12.82
C GLY A 120 8.00 -1.76 12.19
N LYS A 121 8.67 -1.79 11.04
CA LYS A 121 9.22 -0.59 10.40
C LYS A 121 8.19 0.28 9.68
N VAL A 122 6.95 -0.20 9.55
CA VAL A 122 5.89 0.45 8.78
C VAL A 122 4.73 0.87 9.68
N SER A 123 4.14 2.02 9.36
CA SER A 123 2.90 2.48 9.97
C SER A 123 1.79 2.61 8.92
N LEU A 124 0.57 2.20 9.28
CA LEU A 124 -0.67 2.41 8.52
C LEU A 124 -1.68 3.01 9.49
N THR A 125 -2.01 4.28 9.29
CA THR A 125 -2.82 5.04 10.26
C THR A 125 -3.86 5.90 9.55
N ASN A 126 -4.99 6.17 10.22
CA ASN A 126 -6.05 7.08 9.78
C ASN A 126 -6.53 6.84 8.33
N SER A 127 -6.50 5.59 7.87
CA SER A 127 -6.65 5.25 6.47
C SER A 127 -7.88 4.38 6.21
N GLU A 128 -8.42 4.47 5.00
CA GLU A 128 -9.52 3.66 4.50
C GLU A 128 -8.96 2.52 3.63
N ILE A 129 -9.29 1.27 3.98
CA ILE A 129 -8.83 0.07 3.29
C ILE A 129 -10.06 -0.75 2.90
N ALA A 130 -10.45 -0.70 1.64
CA ALA A 130 -11.72 -1.26 1.22
C ALA A 130 -11.70 -1.90 -0.17
N TYR A 131 -12.74 -2.69 -0.44
CA TYR A 131 -12.99 -3.34 -1.72
C TYR A 131 -11.84 -4.24 -2.18
N SER A 132 -11.12 -4.88 -1.26
CA SER A 132 -10.14 -5.90 -1.61
C SER A 132 -10.84 -7.19 -2.05
N ALA A 133 -10.34 -7.87 -3.08
CA ALA A 133 -10.86 -9.19 -3.45
C ALA A 133 -10.62 -10.24 -2.35
N ASN A 134 -9.55 -10.09 -1.58
CA ASN A 134 -9.19 -10.97 -0.47
C ASN A 134 -9.06 -10.16 0.82
N TRP A 135 -7.84 -9.95 1.32
CA TRP A 135 -7.66 -9.26 2.60
C TRP A 135 -7.55 -7.74 2.41
N GLY A 136 -8.18 -6.99 3.31
CA GLY A 136 -7.92 -5.57 3.45
C GLY A 136 -6.46 -5.34 3.79
N ILE A 137 -5.99 -5.94 4.88
CA ILE A 137 -4.57 -6.02 5.22
C ILE A 137 -4.17 -7.47 5.53
N ARG A 138 -2.91 -7.78 5.25
CA ARG A 138 -2.29 -9.05 5.62
C ARG A 138 -0.94 -8.79 6.27
N VAL A 139 -0.71 -9.41 7.44
CA VAL A 139 0.59 -9.36 8.12
C VAL A 139 1.18 -10.76 8.13
N ARG A 140 2.42 -10.88 7.66
CA ARG A 140 3.17 -12.14 7.57
C ARG A 140 4.51 -11.97 8.27
N ASP A 141 4.47 -11.85 9.60
CA ASP A 141 5.65 -11.75 10.46
C ASP A 141 5.69 -12.94 11.43
N ASP A 142 6.82 -13.66 11.48
CA ASP A 142 7.01 -14.85 12.29
C ASP A 142 7.44 -14.51 13.73
N ASP A 143 7.97 -13.31 13.94
CA ASP A 143 8.54 -12.87 15.22
C ASP A 143 7.54 -12.09 16.10
N GLY A 144 6.31 -11.91 15.61
CA GLY A 144 5.24 -11.21 16.33
C GLY A 144 5.44 -9.70 16.42
N ILE A 145 6.36 -9.13 15.65
CA ILE A 145 6.58 -7.68 15.62
C ILE A 145 5.66 -7.06 14.56
N MET A 146 4.56 -6.51 15.02
CA MET A 146 3.51 -5.95 14.18
C MET A 146 3.87 -4.58 13.60
N PRO A 147 3.39 -4.25 12.39
CA PRO A 147 3.33 -2.86 11.93
C PRO A 147 2.47 -2.02 12.90
N THR A 148 2.70 -0.72 12.92
CA THR A 148 1.81 0.18 13.67
C THR A 148 0.50 0.36 12.91
N LEU A 149 -0.61 -0.10 13.49
CA LEU A 149 -1.95 -0.01 12.90
C LEU A 149 -2.86 0.75 13.85
N SER A 150 -3.39 1.91 13.43
CA SER A 150 -4.32 2.67 14.27
C SER A 150 -5.29 3.53 13.47
N ASN A 151 -6.52 3.66 13.98
CA ASN A 151 -7.58 4.50 13.44
C ASN A 151 -7.90 4.23 11.96
N ASN A 152 -7.75 2.99 11.51
CA ASN A 152 -8.08 2.62 10.14
C ASN A 152 -9.53 2.15 10.03
N ASN A 153 -10.15 2.41 8.90
CA ASN A 153 -11.47 1.94 8.54
C ASN A 153 -11.35 0.80 7.51
N TYR A 154 -11.77 -0.41 7.91
CA TYR A 154 -11.75 -1.60 7.06
C TYR A 154 -13.16 -2.01 6.71
N HIS A 155 -13.52 -2.02 5.43
CA HIS A 155 -14.86 -2.43 5.00
C HIS A 155 -14.88 -3.00 3.57
N ASP A 156 -15.91 -3.76 3.25
CA ASP A 156 -16.19 -4.32 1.93
C ASP A 156 -15.00 -5.10 1.31
N ASN A 157 -14.14 -5.66 2.16
CA ASN A 157 -13.07 -6.56 1.74
C ASN A 157 -13.58 -8.01 1.74
N GLY A 158 -12.98 -8.89 0.96
CA GLY A 158 -13.25 -10.32 1.02
C GLY A 158 -13.03 -10.88 2.43
N SER A 159 -12.03 -10.35 3.13
CA SER A 159 -11.82 -10.51 4.56
C SER A 159 -11.13 -9.26 5.11
N ASN A 160 -11.55 -8.80 6.29
CA ASN A 160 -10.85 -7.71 7.00
C ASN A 160 -9.68 -8.24 7.84
N TYR A 161 -9.42 -9.55 7.81
CA TYR A 161 -8.47 -10.20 8.68
C TYR A 161 -7.01 -9.81 8.39
N ILE A 162 -6.27 -9.60 9.46
CA ILE A 162 -4.82 -9.69 9.50
C ILE A 162 -4.48 -11.18 9.50
N HIS A 163 -3.97 -11.71 8.39
CA HIS A 163 -3.60 -13.10 8.31
C HIS A 163 -2.26 -13.32 9.02
N GLY A 164 -2.22 -14.26 9.97
CA GLY A 164 -1.01 -14.64 10.73
C GLY A 164 -1.01 -14.19 12.19
N VAL A 165 -1.87 -13.25 12.57
CA VAL A 165 -2.14 -12.90 13.97
C VAL A 165 -3.64 -12.69 14.10
N GLU A 166 -4.30 -13.42 15.01
CA GLU A 166 -5.69 -13.14 15.37
C GLU A 166 -5.76 -11.71 15.93
N HIS A 167 -6.55 -10.88 15.29
CA HIS A 167 -6.81 -9.53 15.79
C HIS A 167 -7.60 -9.68 17.10
N PRO A 168 -7.17 -9.11 18.22
CA PRO A 168 -8.06 -8.93 19.35
C PRO A 168 -9.19 -7.99 18.90
N ASP A 169 -10.43 -8.46 19.03
CA ASP A 169 -11.66 -7.69 18.81
C ASP A 169 -11.67 -6.37 19.60
#